data_7751023ad0a1bc8c3c0d20f8147a42de
#
_entry.id   7751023ad0a1bc8c3c0d20f8147a42de
#
_cell.length_a   1.000
_cell.length_b   1.000
_cell.length_c   1.000
_cell.angle_alpha   90.00
_cell.angle_beta   90.00
_cell.angle_gamma   90.00
#
_symmetry.space_group_name_H-M   'P 1'
#
loop_
_entity.id
_entity.type
_entity.pdbx_description
1 polymer ?
#
loop_
_entity_poly.entity_id
_entity_poly.type
_entity_poly.pdbx_seq_one_letter_code
_entity_poly.pdbx_strand_id
1 'polypeptide(L)'
;MSKNLRNLLLICGIFPLTFSVTNTTTLTSKIEHTSKASILNYDSSLGIFKDLNKDEVKSYYNNLNSKTGIKGDEFLTELQNIIKDGHTKVSNSLAWSSDWKLFTLLDRDYENDPLTNEEISSQIWKKDDIKIIPLYTDKTTFKKSSKSVDREHIWPKSRGFKFANSSSESGDEQPYAATDMHNLRMGESKNNQNGHNNYPFGNVINKSSIDTTQIKSTYTNEVTGYLGLNENGVKVYEPRDEDKGDIARSLFYMAARYHNYIDASSFQPALKLVNFSSKDKPTETINAIDTKDSPATYGNLQTLLEWNILDPVNEFEIHRNNLVYNAVQHNRNPFIDYPSWADVAFGNKTLDLNQENGVSTNDPYILSHDSNRKYYLNDVIKPSDFKLDYYDSKGNKTELDTSSTFVKMFYVDEENNEIFIKDEYKLSKVGSFKIKFTYFKDNVIYTAYCDIEVKELNFKEKALNFYEQNKIIILISASVLILVIVIVLTLIKKNKHKKGKQNKKNSTPKRKK
;
A
#
# COMPACT_ATOMS: atom_id res chain seq x y z
N MET A 1 -6.01 52.65 42.66
CA MET A 1 -6.77 51.95 41.60
C MET A 1 -5.95 51.98 40.34
N SER A 2 -5.64 50.84 39.85
CA SER A 2 -4.45 50.52 39.07
C SER A 2 -4.49 50.92 37.58
N LYS A 3 -3.27 51.18 37.08
CA LYS A 3 -2.90 51.65 35.75
C LYS A 3 -3.04 50.61 34.62
N ASN A 4 -3.96 49.66 34.67
CA ASN A 4 -3.98 48.52 33.72
C ASN A 4 -5.22 48.45 32.81
N LEU A 5 -5.85 49.61 32.51
CA LEU A 5 -7.01 49.60 31.58
C LEU A 5 -6.85 50.57 30.42
N ARG A 6 -5.64 50.77 29.91
CA ARG A 6 -5.38 51.75 28.82
C ARG A 6 -4.70 51.22 27.56
N ASN A 7 -4.48 49.91 27.42
CA ASN A 7 -3.77 49.35 26.28
C ASN A 7 -4.59 48.30 25.47
N LEU A 8 -5.92 48.45 25.38
CA LEU A 8 -6.74 47.52 24.58
C LEU A 8 -7.65 48.22 23.57
N LEU A 9 -7.24 49.38 23.07
CA LEU A 9 -8.02 50.11 22.06
C LEU A 9 -7.10 50.89 21.14
N LEU A 10 -6.39 50.17 20.27
CA LEU A 10 -5.76 50.73 19.05
C LEU A 10 -5.11 49.58 18.28
N ILE A 11 -5.85 48.86 17.44
CA ILE A 11 -5.47 48.27 16.15
C ILE A 11 -6.79 47.74 15.51
N CYS A 12 -7.62 48.66 15.03
CA CYS A 12 -8.55 48.41 13.93
C CYS A 12 -8.10 49.29 12.77
N GLY A 13 -7.12 48.77 12.02
CA GLY A 13 -6.75 49.30 10.73
C GLY A 13 -7.61 48.65 9.66
N ILE A 14 -8.52 49.44 9.11
CA ILE A 14 -9.33 49.10 7.93
C ILE A 14 -8.40 49.14 6.73
N PHE A 15 -8.18 47.98 6.08
CA PHE A 15 -7.63 47.92 4.71
C PHE A 15 -8.73 47.50 3.74
N PRO A 16 -8.86 48.18 2.59
CA PRO A 16 -9.85 47.81 1.59
C PRO A 16 -9.43 46.55 0.85
N LEU A 17 -10.32 45.58 0.84
CA LEU A 17 -10.21 44.38 0.01
C LEU A 17 -10.45 44.75 -1.44
N THR A 18 -9.38 44.79 -2.23
CA THR A 18 -9.47 44.71 -3.70
C THR A 18 -9.62 43.24 -4.08
N PHE A 19 -10.80 42.85 -4.53
CA PHE A 19 -10.99 41.56 -5.19
C PHE A 19 -10.21 41.53 -6.50
N SER A 20 -9.12 40.79 -6.53
CA SER A 20 -8.50 40.32 -7.75
C SER A 20 -9.07 38.94 -8.08
N VAL A 21 -9.85 38.87 -9.13
CA VAL A 21 -10.28 37.61 -9.75
C VAL A 21 -9.06 37.00 -10.40
N THR A 22 -8.40 36.06 -9.73
CA THR A 22 -7.39 35.22 -10.36
C THR A 22 -8.05 33.92 -10.80
N ASN A 23 -7.92 33.65 -12.09
CA ASN A 23 -8.31 32.39 -12.74
C ASN A 23 -7.87 31.19 -11.93
N THR A 24 -8.83 30.33 -11.63
CA THR A 24 -8.56 28.96 -11.16
C THR A 24 -7.93 28.18 -12.30
N THR A 25 -6.62 28.23 -12.40
CA THR A 25 -5.85 27.18 -13.06
C THR A 25 -5.89 25.98 -12.14
N THR A 26 -6.53 24.92 -12.61
CA THR A 26 -6.39 23.56 -12.06
C THR A 26 -4.90 23.27 -11.87
N LEU A 27 -4.44 23.31 -10.61
CA LEU A 27 -3.16 22.71 -10.23
C LEU A 27 -3.36 21.18 -10.28
N THR A 28 -3.16 20.62 -11.47
CA THR A 28 -2.61 19.28 -11.54
C THR A 28 -1.23 19.40 -10.91
N SER A 29 -1.06 18.91 -9.69
CA SER A 29 0.24 18.66 -9.12
C SER A 29 0.92 17.60 -10.00
N LYS A 30 1.60 18.04 -11.05
CA LYS A 30 2.76 17.33 -11.53
C LYS A 30 3.71 17.28 -10.34
N ILE A 31 3.78 16.14 -9.69
CA ILE A 31 4.97 15.77 -8.96
C ILE A 31 6.02 15.68 -10.06
N GLU A 32 6.72 16.77 -10.31
CA GLU A 32 8.01 16.71 -10.97
C GLU A 32 8.92 15.96 -9.99
N HIS A 33 8.94 14.63 -10.13
CA HIS A 33 10.16 13.93 -9.81
C HIS A 33 11.21 14.57 -10.73
N THR A 34 11.93 15.53 -10.19
CA THR A 34 13.25 15.86 -10.73
C THR A 34 14.04 14.57 -10.58
N SER A 35 13.98 13.71 -11.60
CA SER A 35 14.97 12.69 -11.81
C SER A 35 16.29 13.45 -11.86
N LYS A 36 17.04 13.45 -10.76
CA LYS A 36 18.47 13.58 -10.90
C LYS A 36 18.85 12.44 -11.82
N ALA A 37 19.11 12.77 -13.09
CA ALA A 37 19.74 11.85 -13.99
C ALA A 37 21.01 11.41 -13.27
N SER A 38 20.98 10.25 -12.63
CA SER A 38 22.17 9.64 -12.07
C SER A 38 23.02 9.34 -13.28
N ILE A 39 24.09 10.09 -13.44
CA ILE A 39 25.11 9.76 -14.42
C ILE A 39 25.69 8.47 -13.89
N LEU A 40 25.15 7.35 -14.38
CA LEU A 40 25.78 6.05 -14.18
C LEU A 40 27.17 6.16 -14.82
N ASN A 41 28.19 6.37 -13.98
CA ASN A 41 29.59 6.51 -14.41
C ASN A 41 30.15 5.13 -14.77
N TYR A 42 29.64 4.51 -15.85
CA TYR A 42 30.25 3.34 -16.45
C TYR A 42 30.42 3.57 -17.95
N ASP A 43 31.40 2.91 -18.51
CA ASP A 43 31.66 2.98 -19.95
C ASP A 43 30.59 2.17 -20.69
N SER A 44 29.58 2.89 -21.22
CA SER A 44 28.51 2.30 -22.04
C SER A 44 29.00 1.65 -23.34
N SER A 45 30.29 1.79 -23.69
CA SER A 45 30.90 1.09 -24.83
C SER A 45 31.04 -0.41 -24.61
N LEU A 46 30.97 -0.88 -23.36
CA LEU A 46 30.92 -2.29 -23.03
C LEU A 46 29.47 -2.76 -23.15
N GLY A 47 29.16 -3.51 -24.20
CA GLY A 47 27.81 -3.89 -24.59
C GLY A 47 26.90 -4.49 -23.51
N ILE A 48 27.49 -5.05 -22.41
CA ILE A 48 26.74 -5.59 -21.27
C ILE A 48 26.11 -4.51 -20.38
N PHE A 49 26.64 -3.27 -20.42
CA PHE A 49 26.17 -2.16 -19.61
C PHE A 49 25.33 -1.16 -20.41
N LYS A 50 25.02 -1.49 -21.64
CA LYS A 50 24.18 -0.64 -22.48
C LYS A 50 22.76 -0.68 -22.00
N ASP A 51 22.22 0.47 -21.60
CA ASP A 51 20.78 0.62 -21.40
C ASP A 51 20.09 0.63 -22.76
N LEU A 52 19.07 -0.21 -22.90
CA LEU A 52 18.27 -0.27 -24.11
C LEU A 52 17.39 0.97 -24.20
N ASN A 53 17.34 1.56 -25.39
CA ASN A 53 16.38 2.62 -25.67
C ASN A 53 14.97 2.05 -25.89
N LYS A 54 13.97 2.92 -25.94
CA LYS A 54 12.56 2.54 -26.11
C LYS A 54 12.31 1.68 -27.35
N ASP A 55 12.99 1.93 -28.46
CA ASP A 55 12.81 1.17 -29.70
C ASP A 55 13.42 -0.23 -29.61
N GLU A 56 14.55 -0.36 -28.95
CA GLU A 56 15.20 -1.65 -28.68
C GLU A 56 14.35 -2.51 -27.74
N VAL A 57 13.80 -1.91 -26.68
CA VAL A 57 12.85 -2.58 -25.78
C VAL A 57 11.60 -3.01 -26.54
N LYS A 58 11.01 -2.12 -27.35
CA LYS A 58 9.85 -2.45 -28.20
C LYS A 58 10.16 -3.57 -29.18
N SER A 59 11.37 -3.60 -29.74
CA SER A 59 11.82 -4.64 -30.66
C SER A 59 11.90 -6.02 -29.99
N TYR A 60 12.27 -6.08 -28.70
CA TYR A 60 12.26 -7.34 -27.94
C TYR A 60 10.86 -7.97 -27.85
N TYR A 61 9.80 -7.15 -27.83
CA TYR A 61 8.40 -7.60 -27.76
C TYR A 61 7.69 -7.60 -29.12
N ASN A 62 8.41 -7.60 -30.25
CA ASN A 62 7.82 -7.49 -31.61
C ASN A 62 6.74 -8.51 -31.91
N ASN A 63 6.80 -9.72 -31.33
CA ASN A 63 5.80 -10.77 -31.53
C ASN A 63 4.42 -10.39 -31.02
N LEU A 64 4.31 -9.37 -30.17
CA LEU A 64 3.04 -8.83 -29.67
C LEU A 64 2.42 -7.79 -30.63
N ASN A 65 3.15 -7.29 -31.63
CA ASN A 65 2.66 -6.21 -32.52
C ASN A 65 1.36 -6.55 -33.25
N SER A 66 1.14 -7.84 -33.55
CA SER A 66 -0.09 -8.32 -34.20
C SER A 66 -1.17 -8.78 -33.22
N LYS A 67 -0.97 -8.61 -31.91
CA LYS A 67 -1.81 -9.17 -30.84
C LYS A 67 -2.62 -8.11 -30.09
N THR A 68 -2.87 -6.97 -30.69
CA THR A 68 -3.71 -5.91 -30.07
C THR A 68 -5.08 -6.45 -29.64
N GLY A 69 -5.51 -6.10 -28.43
CA GLY A 69 -6.81 -6.47 -27.87
C GLY A 69 -6.80 -7.72 -26.98
N ILE A 70 -5.69 -8.48 -26.89
CA ILE A 70 -5.57 -9.63 -25.99
C ILE A 70 -5.37 -9.20 -24.52
N LYS A 71 -5.74 -10.07 -23.58
CA LYS A 71 -5.53 -9.90 -22.13
C LYS A 71 -5.56 -11.23 -21.38
N GLY A 72 -5.24 -11.19 -20.07
CA GLY A 72 -5.32 -12.35 -19.19
C GLY A 72 -4.45 -13.50 -19.65
N ASP A 73 -4.99 -14.73 -19.62
CA ASP A 73 -4.27 -15.96 -19.93
C ASP A 73 -3.73 -15.98 -21.37
N GLU A 74 -4.44 -15.37 -22.34
CA GLU A 74 -3.96 -15.24 -23.71
C GLU A 74 -2.72 -14.35 -23.78
N PHE A 75 -2.75 -13.19 -23.15
CA PHE A 75 -1.60 -12.30 -23.06
C PHE A 75 -0.42 -12.96 -22.33
N LEU A 76 -0.68 -13.60 -21.18
CA LEU A 76 0.36 -14.31 -20.41
C LEU A 76 1.01 -15.42 -21.22
N THR A 77 0.27 -16.16 -22.04
CA THR A 77 0.80 -17.22 -22.91
C THR A 77 1.72 -16.63 -23.98
N GLU A 78 1.31 -15.57 -24.66
CA GLU A 78 2.14 -14.90 -25.67
C GLU A 78 3.39 -14.27 -25.04
N LEU A 79 3.23 -13.62 -23.89
CA LEU A 79 4.33 -13.01 -23.16
C LEU A 79 5.33 -14.05 -22.67
N GLN A 80 4.85 -15.19 -22.13
CA GLN A 80 5.69 -16.31 -21.72
C GLN A 80 6.57 -16.81 -22.89
N ASN A 81 6.00 -16.92 -24.10
CA ASN A 81 6.73 -17.38 -25.28
C ASN A 81 7.91 -16.47 -25.61
N ILE A 82 7.77 -15.14 -25.42
CA ILE A 82 8.83 -14.17 -25.64
C ILE A 82 9.89 -14.25 -24.54
N ILE A 83 9.48 -14.18 -23.28
CA ILE A 83 10.43 -14.07 -22.16
C ILE A 83 11.11 -15.39 -21.79
N LYS A 84 10.64 -16.52 -22.29
CA LYS A 84 11.35 -17.81 -22.20
C LYS A 84 12.34 -18.04 -23.32
N ASP A 85 12.11 -17.42 -24.49
CA ASP A 85 13.01 -17.58 -25.65
C ASP A 85 14.36 -16.90 -25.34
N GLY A 86 15.44 -17.62 -25.56
CA GLY A 86 16.79 -17.19 -25.21
C GLY A 86 17.11 -17.16 -23.69
N HIS A 87 16.15 -17.43 -22.81
CA HIS A 87 16.40 -17.46 -21.37
C HIS A 87 17.44 -18.53 -21.01
N THR A 88 18.61 -18.07 -20.60
CA THR A 88 19.71 -18.94 -20.14
C THR A 88 19.57 -19.16 -18.64
N LYS A 89 19.45 -20.43 -18.23
CA LYS A 89 19.40 -20.80 -16.81
C LYS A 89 20.71 -20.42 -16.11
N VAL A 90 20.62 -19.69 -15.04
CA VAL A 90 21.76 -19.43 -14.16
C VAL A 90 22.06 -20.69 -13.36
N SER A 91 23.33 -21.12 -13.36
CA SER A 91 23.73 -22.31 -12.61
C SER A 91 23.60 -22.06 -11.09
N ASN A 92 23.28 -23.12 -10.35
CA ASN A 92 23.18 -23.05 -8.90
C ASN A 92 24.52 -22.61 -8.27
N SER A 93 25.63 -23.10 -8.78
CA SER A 93 26.98 -22.73 -8.31
C SER A 93 27.28 -21.23 -8.49
N LEU A 94 26.76 -20.61 -9.56
CA LEU A 94 26.92 -19.18 -9.80
C LEU A 94 25.96 -18.32 -8.95
N ALA A 95 24.70 -18.70 -8.87
CA ALA A 95 23.70 -18.03 -8.03
C ALA A 95 24.06 -18.07 -6.54
N TRP A 96 24.68 -19.18 -6.09
CA TRP A 96 25.06 -19.40 -4.70
C TRP A 96 26.54 -19.25 -4.41
N SER A 97 27.29 -18.62 -5.34
CA SER A 97 28.73 -18.37 -5.12
C SER A 97 28.98 -17.60 -3.82
N SER A 98 30.04 -17.98 -3.11
CA SER A 98 30.37 -17.38 -1.80
C SER A 98 30.83 -15.93 -1.91
N ASP A 99 31.28 -15.52 -3.08
CA ASP A 99 31.74 -14.15 -3.40
C ASP A 99 30.63 -13.24 -3.94
N TRP A 100 29.37 -13.72 -3.95
CA TRP A 100 28.20 -12.98 -4.42
C TRP A 100 28.33 -12.36 -5.81
N LYS A 101 29.06 -13.02 -6.67
CA LYS A 101 29.50 -12.52 -7.97
C LYS A 101 28.40 -11.87 -8.81
N LEU A 102 27.22 -12.51 -8.91
CA LEU A 102 26.11 -11.94 -9.66
C LEU A 102 25.46 -10.75 -8.96
N PHE A 103 25.30 -10.80 -7.64
CA PHE A 103 24.63 -9.73 -6.89
C PHE A 103 25.48 -8.49 -6.76
N THR A 104 26.82 -8.62 -6.72
CA THR A 104 27.72 -7.48 -6.80
C THR A 104 27.70 -6.80 -8.17
N LEU A 105 27.19 -7.47 -9.18
CA LEU A 105 26.92 -6.87 -10.49
C LEU A 105 25.49 -6.33 -10.57
N LEU A 106 24.48 -7.16 -10.26
CA LEU A 106 23.07 -6.86 -10.54
C LEU A 106 22.45 -5.90 -9.51
N ASP A 107 22.81 -6.03 -8.23
CA ASP A 107 22.26 -5.24 -7.13
C ASP A 107 23.21 -4.13 -6.67
N ARG A 108 24.25 -3.80 -7.46
CA ARG A 108 25.27 -2.80 -7.12
C ARG A 108 24.68 -1.39 -7.07
N ASP A 109 25.15 -0.63 -6.11
CA ASP A 109 24.93 0.82 -6.01
C ASP A 109 25.90 1.55 -6.95
N TYR A 110 25.56 1.61 -8.23
CA TYR A 110 26.42 2.20 -9.26
C TYR A 110 26.67 3.70 -9.08
N GLU A 111 25.79 4.40 -8.41
CA GLU A 111 25.96 5.82 -8.11
C GLU A 111 27.12 6.04 -7.12
N ASN A 112 27.20 5.19 -6.09
CA ASN A 112 28.17 5.33 -5.00
C ASN A 112 29.34 4.35 -5.08
N ASP A 113 29.29 3.36 -5.97
CA ASP A 113 30.32 2.35 -6.19
C ASP A 113 30.38 1.93 -7.66
N PRO A 114 30.79 2.82 -8.58
CA PRO A 114 30.91 2.49 -10.01
C PRO A 114 31.94 1.39 -10.22
N LEU A 115 31.76 0.62 -11.30
CA LEU A 115 32.73 -0.41 -11.70
C LEU A 115 34.06 0.25 -12.14
N THR A 116 35.16 -0.35 -11.73
CA THR A 116 36.48 0.02 -12.22
C THR A 116 36.78 -0.68 -13.56
N ASN A 117 37.69 -0.12 -14.37
CA ASN A 117 38.12 -0.75 -15.62
C ASN A 117 38.74 -2.15 -15.38
N GLU A 118 39.36 -2.37 -14.22
CA GLU A 118 39.91 -3.68 -13.84
C GLU A 118 38.78 -4.68 -13.55
N GLU A 119 37.74 -4.28 -12.82
CA GLU A 119 36.58 -5.11 -12.57
C GLU A 119 35.87 -5.46 -13.87
N ILE A 120 35.69 -4.50 -14.76
CA ILE A 120 35.07 -4.69 -16.07
C ILE A 120 35.87 -5.69 -16.92
N SER A 121 37.19 -5.49 -17.04
CA SER A 121 38.05 -6.32 -17.92
C SER A 121 38.26 -7.73 -17.36
N SER A 122 38.38 -7.89 -16.04
CA SER A 122 38.58 -9.18 -15.41
C SER A 122 37.29 -9.93 -15.07
N GLN A 123 36.15 -9.24 -15.03
CA GLN A 123 34.88 -9.75 -14.50
C GLN A 123 35.00 -10.32 -13.08
N ILE A 124 35.94 -9.79 -12.30
CA ILE A 124 36.23 -10.21 -10.93
C ILE A 124 35.94 -9.04 -9.99
N TRP A 125 34.94 -9.18 -9.16
CA TRP A 125 34.51 -8.22 -8.15
C TRP A 125 35.26 -8.51 -6.85
N LYS A 126 36.44 -7.91 -6.63
CA LYS A 126 37.37 -8.30 -5.57
C LYS A 126 37.21 -7.54 -4.26
N LYS A 127 36.39 -6.52 -4.20
CA LYS A 127 36.27 -5.71 -2.96
C LYS A 127 35.69 -6.54 -1.81
N ASP A 128 36.26 -6.41 -0.61
CA ASP A 128 35.70 -7.00 0.62
C ASP A 128 34.43 -6.27 1.04
N ASP A 129 34.38 -4.94 0.89
CA ASP A 129 33.20 -4.12 1.09
C ASP A 129 32.51 -3.93 -0.25
N ILE A 130 31.23 -4.29 -0.32
CA ILE A 130 30.37 -4.12 -1.49
C ILE A 130 29.30 -3.08 -1.18
N LYS A 131 29.01 -2.23 -2.16
CA LYS A 131 27.86 -1.35 -2.11
C LYS A 131 26.79 -1.91 -3.05
N ILE A 132 25.67 -2.28 -2.45
CA ILE A 132 24.49 -2.81 -3.15
C ILE A 132 23.25 -2.07 -2.69
N ILE A 133 22.19 -2.12 -3.48
CA ILE A 133 20.84 -1.67 -3.14
C ILE A 133 20.00 -2.90 -2.80
N PRO A 134 19.96 -3.30 -1.51
CA PRO A 134 19.24 -4.48 -1.10
C PRO A 134 17.77 -4.15 -0.82
N LEU A 135 16.92 -5.16 -0.86
CA LEU A 135 15.58 -5.07 -0.31
C LEU A 135 15.63 -4.90 1.23
N TYR A 136 14.64 -4.22 1.78
CA TYR A 136 14.35 -4.12 3.20
C TYR A 136 15.30 -3.28 4.06
N THR A 137 16.20 -2.51 3.46
CA THR A 137 17.08 -1.61 4.23
C THR A 137 17.69 -0.54 3.35
N ASP A 138 17.92 0.66 3.92
CA ASP A 138 18.63 1.76 3.25
C ASP A 138 20.15 1.66 3.38
N LYS A 139 20.62 0.70 4.12
CA LYS A 139 22.06 0.47 4.19
C LYS A 139 22.58 -0.14 2.89
N THR A 140 23.53 0.50 2.28
CA THR A 140 24.09 0.09 0.99
C THR A 140 25.47 -0.57 1.08
N THR A 141 26.23 -0.35 2.15
CA THR A 141 27.59 -0.90 2.28
C THR A 141 27.65 -2.13 3.18
N PHE A 142 28.09 -3.25 2.64
CA PHE A 142 28.18 -4.53 3.34
C PHE A 142 29.55 -5.19 3.14
N LYS A 143 29.97 -5.99 4.13
CA LYS A 143 31.11 -6.91 3.97
C LYS A 143 30.62 -8.22 3.39
N LYS A 144 31.35 -8.80 2.43
CA LYS A 144 31.04 -10.12 1.85
C LYS A 144 30.93 -11.24 2.90
N SER A 145 31.69 -11.12 4.01
CA SER A 145 31.63 -12.05 5.13
C SER A 145 30.44 -11.81 6.07
N SER A 146 29.68 -10.74 5.87
CA SER A 146 28.53 -10.41 6.72
C SER A 146 27.38 -11.37 6.48
N LYS A 147 26.77 -11.84 7.58
CA LYS A 147 25.51 -12.61 7.54
C LYS A 147 24.28 -11.70 7.59
N SER A 148 24.45 -10.42 7.39
CA SER A 148 23.39 -9.43 7.59
C SER A 148 22.54 -9.20 6.36
N VAL A 149 23.03 -9.62 5.19
CA VAL A 149 22.27 -9.70 3.94
C VAL A 149 22.34 -11.13 3.41
N ASP A 150 21.29 -11.56 2.77
CA ASP A 150 21.17 -12.88 2.18
C ASP A 150 20.38 -12.80 0.87
N ARG A 151 20.39 -13.88 0.11
CA ARG A 151 19.64 -14.02 -1.12
C ARG A 151 18.17 -14.20 -0.81
N GLU A 152 17.38 -13.26 -1.24
CA GLU A 152 15.93 -13.27 -1.13
C GLU A 152 15.32 -13.90 -2.37
N HIS A 153 14.50 -14.94 -2.18
CA HIS A 153 13.57 -15.41 -3.18
C HIS A 153 12.25 -14.68 -3.00
N ILE A 154 11.98 -13.63 -3.77
CA ILE A 154 10.75 -12.85 -3.68
C ILE A 154 9.52 -13.75 -3.85
N TRP A 155 9.51 -14.64 -4.82
CA TRP A 155 8.62 -15.80 -4.83
C TRP A 155 9.33 -16.94 -4.09
N PRO A 156 8.84 -17.38 -2.92
CA PRO A 156 9.55 -18.35 -2.09
C PRO A 156 9.79 -19.69 -2.79
N LYS A 157 10.99 -20.24 -2.64
CA LYS A 157 11.36 -21.54 -3.22
C LYS A 157 10.39 -22.67 -2.83
N SER A 158 9.86 -22.62 -1.61
CA SER A 158 8.87 -23.58 -1.10
C SER A 158 7.51 -23.52 -1.81
N ARG A 159 7.31 -22.54 -2.67
CA ARG A 159 6.05 -22.28 -3.36
C ARG A 159 6.18 -22.58 -4.87
N GLY A 160 6.54 -23.82 -5.22
CA GLY A 160 6.45 -24.33 -6.57
C GLY A 160 7.77 -24.76 -7.24
N PHE A 161 8.92 -24.46 -6.66
CA PHE A 161 10.21 -24.87 -7.26
C PHE A 161 11.22 -25.49 -6.28
N LYS A 162 10.68 -26.07 -5.21
CA LYS A 162 11.45 -26.95 -4.34
C LYS A 162 11.33 -28.38 -4.82
N PHE A 163 12.46 -29.10 -4.93
CA PHE A 163 12.43 -30.53 -5.14
C PHE A 163 12.04 -31.27 -3.87
N ALA A 164 11.28 -32.35 -4.02
CA ALA A 164 10.87 -33.21 -2.90
C ALA A 164 12.04 -33.92 -2.21
N ASN A 165 13.14 -34.16 -2.95
CA ASN A 165 14.32 -34.87 -2.46
C ASN A 165 15.48 -33.89 -2.22
N SER A 166 15.93 -33.79 -0.99
CA SER A 166 17.00 -32.87 -0.56
C SER A 166 18.35 -33.09 -1.23
N SER A 167 18.61 -34.26 -1.80
CA SER A 167 19.86 -34.58 -2.53
C SER A 167 20.02 -33.80 -3.83
N SER A 168 18.94 -33.28 -4.42
CA SER A 168 18.95 -32.48 -5.63
C SER A 168 18.98 -30.96 -5.39
N GLU A 169 18.95 -30.52 -4.13
CA GLU A 169 18.93 -29.07 -3.82
C GLU A 169 20.25 -28.35 -4.12
N SER A 170 21.35 -29.05 -4.29
CA SER A 170 22.68 -28.48 -4.50
C SER A 170 23.18 -28.57 -5.95
N GLY A 171 22.46 -29.24 -6.85
CA GLY A 171 22.88 -29.47 -8.23
C GLY A 171 22.31 -28.51 -9.27
N ASP A 172 22.80 -28.56 -10.49
CA ASP A 172 22.29 -27.81 -11.65
C ASP A 172 20.89 -28.30 -12.12
N GLU A 173 20.32 -29.30 -11.43
CA GLU A 173 18.99 -29.85 -11.66
C GLU A 173 17.85 -29.02 -11.06
N GLN A 174 18.18 -27.91 -10.34
CA GLN A 174 17.17 -27.01 -9.79
C GLN A 174 16.27 -26.43 -10.88
N PRO A 175 14.97 -26.16 -10.60
CA PRO A 175 14.11 -25.44 -11.53
C PRO A 175 14.71 -24.09 -11.93
N TYR A 176 14.43 -23.63 -13.16
CA TYR A 176 14.82 -22.28 -13.62
C TYR A 176 14.42 -21.19 -12.62
N ALA A 177 13.21 -21.28 -12.07
CA ALA A 177 12.67 -20.33 -11.10
C ALA A 177 13.52 -20.20 -9.83
N ALA A 178 14.27 -21.24 -9.45
CA ALA A 178 15.08 -21.23 -8.23
C ALA A 178 16.34 -20.36 -8.33
N THR A 179 16.81 -20.12 -9.55
CA THR A 179 18.01 -19.30 -9.83
C THR A 179 17.72 -18.14 -10.79
N ASP A 180 16.45 -17.81 -10.98
CA ASP A 180 16.02 -16.69 -11.82
C ASP A 180 16.38 -15.36 -11.16
N MET A 181 17.17 -14.53 -11.85
CA MET A 181 17.67 -13.28 -11.32
C MET A 181 16.60 -12.19 -11.23
N HIS A 182 15.46 -12.33 -11.92
CA HIS A 182 14.31 -11.45 -11.69
C HIS A 182 13.53 -11.80 -10.41
N ASN A 183 13.77 -12.99 -9.83
CA ASN A 183 13.22 -13.42 -8.56
C ASN A 183 14.21 -13.29 -7.38
N LEU A 184 15.51 -13.36 -7.68
CA LEU A 184 16.56 -13.32 -6.68
C LEU A 184 17.10 -11.89 -6.52
N ARG A 185 17.08 -11.38 -5.30
CA ARG A 185 17.64 -10.09 -4.89
C ARG A 185 18.46 -10.28 -3.61
N MET A 186 19.39 -9.37 -3.34
CA MET A 186 19.92 -9.27 -1.99
C MET A 186 18.89 -8.59 -1.10
N GLY A 187 18.68 -9.12 0.10
CA GLY A 187 17.80 -8.54 1.12
C GLY A 187 18.41 -8.58 2.49
N GLU A 188 17.97 -7.73 3.40
CA GLU A 188 18.41 -7.81 4.79
C GLU A 188 17.96 -9.15 5.41
N SER A 189 18.93 -9.93 5.94
CA SER A 189 18.70 -11.29 6.42
C SER A 189 17.59 -11.40 7.47
N LYS A 190 17.47 -10.39 8.33
CA LYS A 190 16.44 -10.39 9.37
C LYS A 190 15.03 -10.25 8.78
N ASN A 191 14.87 -9.41 7.78
CA ASN A 191 13.59 -9.25 7.07
C ASN A 191 13.27 -10.50 6.26
N ASN A 192 14.25 -11.04 5.54
CA ASN A 192 14.11 -12.29 4.80
C ASN A 192 13.69 -13.44 5.73
N GLN A 193 14.39 -13.66 6.85
CA GLN A 193 14.19 -14.85 7.70
C GLN A 193 13.03 -14.69 8.69
N ASN A 194 12.86 -13.50 9.31
CA ASN A 194 11.90 -13.28 10.38
C ASN A 194 10.66 -12.50 9.92
N GLY A 195 10.74 -11.83 8.78
CA GLY A 195 9.65 -11.09 8.16
C GLY A 195 8.98 -11.90 7.06
N HIS A 196 9.53 -11.84 5.85
CA HIS A 196 8.95 -12.49 4.69
C HIS A 196 8.93 -14.03 4.82
N ASN A 197 10.10 -14.65 5.02
CA ASN A 197 10.24 -16.11 5.06
C ASN A 197 9.52 -16.77 3.85
N ASN A 198 8.28 -17.25 4.05
CA ASN A 198 7.40 -17.75 2.99
C ASN A 198 5.95 -17.24 3.14
N TYR A 199 5.75 -16.21 3.98
CA TYR A 199 4.47 -15.52 4.07
C TYR A 199 4.17 -14.78 2.77
N PRO A 200 2.91 -14.72 2.31
CA PRO A 200 2.55 -13.89 1.18
C PRO A 200 2.78 -12.42 1.52
N PHE A 201 3.13 -11.64 0.51
CA PHE A 201 3.17 -10.18 0.64
C PHE A 201 1.75 -9.62 0.75
N GLY A 202 1.58 -8.51 1.48
CA GLY A 202 0.29 -7.85 1.60
C GLY A 202 0.31 -6.70 2.60
N ASN A 203 -0.72 -5.86 2.57
CA ASN A 203 -0.88 -4.76 3.52
C ASN A 203 -1.35 -5.27 4.87
N VAL A 204 -0.70 -4.86 5.95
CA VAL A 204 -1.09 -5.18 7.33
C VAL A 204 -2.10 -4.14 7.82
N ILE A 205 -3.31 -4.58 8.17
CA ILE A 205 -4.43 -3.69 8.52
C ILE A 205 -4.27 -2.91 9.84
N ASN A 206 -3.45 -3.40 10.75
CA ASN A 206 -3.24 -2.74 12.04
C ASN A 206 -1.79 -2.90 12.49
N LYS A 207 -0.94 -1.98 12.08
CA LYS A 207 0.50 -1.96 12.41
C LYS A 207 0.78 -1.76 13.90
N SER A 208 -0.18 -1.21 14.65
CA SER A 208 -0.08 -0.98 16.10
C SER A 208 -0.66 -2.11 16.94
N SER A 209 -1.22 -3.16 16.33
CA SER A 209 -1.77 -4.31 17.04
C SER A 209 -0.67 -5.07 17.79
N ILE A 210 -1.02 -5.63 18.95
CA ILE A 210 -0.14 -6.55 19.69
C ILE A 210 0.18 -7.83 18.88
N ASP A 211 -0.69 -8.19 17.96
CA ASP A 211 -0.53 -9.37 17.09
C ASP A 211 0.32 -9.06 15.85
N THR A 212 0.70 -7.80 15.64
CA THR A 212 1.58 -7.38 14.56
C THR A 212 3.01 -7.31 15.04
N THR A 213 3.91 -8.01 14.33
CA THR A 213 5.34 -7.98 14.60
C THR A 213 6.01 -6.93 13.72
N GLN A 214 6.61 -5.91 14.32
CA GLN A 214 7.48 -4.97 13.62
C GLN A 214 8.83 -5.64 13.35
N ILE A 215 9.27 -5.64 12.11
CA ILE A 215 10.61 -6.06 11.73
C ILE A 215 11.46 -4.80 11.63
N LYS A 216 12.56 -4.78 12.38
CA LYS A 216 13.48 -3.63 12.40
C LYS A 216 14.81 -4.00 11.79
N SER A 217 15.37 -3.08 11.02
CA SER A 217 16.71 -3.22 10.49
C SER A 217 17.71 -3.52 11.59
N THR A 218 18.62 -4.45 11.32
CA THR A 218 19.75 -4.75 12.22
C THR A 218 20.75 -3.59 12.29
N TYR A 219 20.76 -2.72 11.27
CA TYR A 219 21.74 -1.65 11.13
C TYR A 219 21.26 -0.31 11.64
N THR A 220 20.01 0.06 11.29
CA THR A 220 19.47 1.39 11.61
C THR A 220 18.51 1.35 12.79
N ASN A 221 18.03 0.17 13.17
CA ASN A 221 16.96 -0.05 14.15
C ASN A 221 15.60 0.59 13.76
N GLU A 222 15.48 1.06 12.54
CA GLU A 222 14.22 1.53 11.97
C GLU A 222 13.32 0.37 11.60
N VAL A 223 12.02 0.63 11.55
CA VAL A 223 11.04 -0.38 11.12
C VAL A 223 11.11 -0.51 9.61
N THR A 224 11.41 -1.70 9.14
CA THR A 224 11.62 -2.03 7.73
C THR A 224 10.60 -3.03 7.20
N GLY A 225 9.62 -3.40 8.01
CA GLY A 225 8.50 -4.23 7.61
C GLY A 225 7.61 -4.62 8.77
N TYR A 226 6.46 -5.18 8.42
CA TYR A 226 5.45 -5.64 9.36
C TYR A 226 4.99 -7.05 8.99
N LEU A 227 4.87 -7.92 9.99
CA LEU A 227 4.26 -9.23 9.85
C LEU A 227 2.96 -9.25 10.66
N GLY A 228 1.83 -9.30 9.99
CA GLY A 228 0.50 -9.18 10.63
C GLY A 228 -0.61 -9.72 9.74
N LEU A 229 -1.85 -9.46 10.11
CA LEU A 229 -3.02 -9.87 9.32
C LEU A 229 -3.38 -8.80 8.29
N ASN A 230 -3.75 -9.25 7.08
CA ASN A 230 -4.42 -8.40 6.10
C ASN A 230 -5.95 -8.36 6.36
N GLU A 231 -6.69 -7.62 5.54
CA GLU A 231 -8.14 -7.47 5.63
C GLU A 231 -8.93 -8.78 5.44
N ASN A 232 -8.31 -9.79 4.83
CA ASN A 232 -8.92 -11.12 4.64
C ASN A 232 -8.57 -12.10 5.79
N GLY A 233 -7.88 -11.61 6.84
CA GLY A 233 -7.43 -12.43 7.96
C GLY A 233 -6.27 -13.37 7.64
N VAL A 234 -5.55 -13.11 6.56
CA VAL A 234 -4.34 -13.84 6.16
C VAL A 234 -3.13 -13.19 6.78
N LYS A 235 -2.23 -13.99 7.34
CA LYS A 235 -0.95 -13.47 7.82
C LYS A 235 -0.03 -13.16 6.66
N VAL A 236 0.38 -11.89 6.54
CA VAL A 236 1.15 -11.34 5.43
C VAL A 236 2.37 -10.60 5.94
N TYR A 237 3.36 -10.44 5.06
CA TYR A 237 4.49 -9.55 5.27
C TYR A 237 4.32 -8.29 4.41
N GLU A 238 4.36 -7.13 5.06
CA GLU A 238 4.38 -5.82 4.41
C GLU A 238 5.80 -5.24 4.52
N PRO A 239 6.50 -5.04 3.39
CA PRO A 239 7.83 -4.41 3.36
C PRO A 239 7.71 -2.88 3.44
N ARG A 240 8.85 -2.18 3.33
CA ARG A 240 8.92 -0.73 3.15
C ARG A 240 8.20 -0.32 1.86
N ASP A 241 7.79 0.95 1.81
CA ASP A 241 7.06 1.47 0.64
C ASP A 241 7.91 1.45 -0.63
N GLU A 242 9.22 1.72 -0.51
CA GLU A 242 10.20 1.73 -1.60
C GLU A 242 10.53 0.34 -2.17
N ASP A 243 10.15 -0.73 -1.50
CA ASP A 243 10.36 -2.10 -1.97
C ASP A 243 9.10 -2.71 -2.60
N LYS A 244 7.94 -2.05 -2.45
CA LYS A 244 6.63 -2.61 -2.80
C LYS A 244 6.48 -2.86 -4.30
N GLY A 245 6.82 -1.88 -5.11
CA GLY A 245 6.75 -1.98 -6.57
C GLY A 245 7.74 -2.99 -7.14
N ASP A 246 8.99 -2.96 -6.66
CA ASP A 246 10.04 -3.92 -7.02
C ASP A 246 9.56 -5.37 -6.81
N ILE A 247 8.97 -5.63 -5.63
CA ILE A 247 8.42 -6.93 -5.25
C ILE A 247 7.24 -7.32 -6.15
N ALA A 248 6.32 -6.40 -6.37
CA ALA A 248 5.14 -6.65 -7.21
C ALA A 248 5.55 -7.04 -8.64
N ARG A 249 6.44 -6.24 -9.26
CA ARG A 249 6.93 -6.49 -10.62
C ARG A 249 7.74 -7.78 -10.75
N SER A 250 8.48 -8.15 -9.70
CA SER A 250 9.15 -9.44 -9.64
C SER A 250 8.15 -10.61 -9.61
N LEU A 251 7.10 -10.50 -8.79
CA LEU A 251 6.06 -11.54 -8.70
C LEU A 251 5.21 -11.64 -9.97
N PHE A 252 4.90 -10.54 -10.63
CA PHE A 252 4.24 -10.54 -11.94
C PHE A 252 5.10 -11.24 -12.99
N TYR A 253 6.42 -10.95 -13.01
CA TYR A 253 7.34 -11.65 -13.89
C TYR A 253 7.33 -13.15 -13.63
N MET A 254 7.41 -13.59 -12.39
CA MET A 254 7.39 -15.01 -12.03
C MET A 254 6.12 -15.69 -12.52
N ALA A 255 4.95 -15.06 -12.30
CA ALA A 255 3.68 -15.59 -12.79
C ALA A 255 3.61 -15.62 -14.34
N ALA A 256 4.19 -14.64 -15.02
CA ALA A 256 4.21 -14.60 -16.49
C ALA A 256 5.24 -15.59 -17.07
N ARG A 257 6.49 -15.58 -16.56
CA ARG A 257 7.56 -16.46 -17.07
C ARG A 257 7.25 -17.94 -16.87
N TYR A 258 6.55 -18.26 -15.78
CA TYR A 258 6.21 -19.62 -15.39
C TYR A 258 4.69 -19.85 -15.41
N HIS A 259 3.98 -19.16 -16.33
CA HIS A 259 2.54 -19.23 -16.47
C HIS A 259 2.04 -20.66 -16.75
N ASN A 260 2.72 -21.40 -17.65
CA ASN A 260 2.39 -22.76 -18.01
C ASN A 260 3.53 -23.71 -17.64
N TYR A 261 3.16 -24.88 -17.10
CA TYR A 261 4.10 -25.98 -16.95
C TYR A 261 4.41 -26.58 -18.32
N ILE A 262 5.70 -26.71 -18.66
CA ILE A 262 6.10 -27.28 -19.95
C ILE A 262 6.37 -28.75 -19.82
N ASP A 263 7.37 -29.13 -19.04
CA ASP A 263 7.69 -30.53 -18.73
C ASP A 263 8.66 -30.63 -17.54
N ALA A 264 8.78 -31.85 -16.97
CA ALA A 264 9.65 -32.08 -15.82
C ALA A 264 11.15 -31.97 -16.17
N SER A 265 11.53 -32.20 -17.41
CA SER A 265 12.94 -32.16 -17.83
C SER A 265 13.46 -30.72 -17.94
N SER A 266 12.59 -29.77 -18.22
CA SER A 266 12.94 -28.34 -18.25
C SER A 266 12.97 -27.69 -16.88
N PHE A 267 12.51 -28.38 -15.84
CA PHE A 267 12.34 -27.86 -14.49
C PHE A 267 11.63 -26.51 -14.44
N GLN A 268 10.57 -26.37 -15.25
CA GLN A 268 9.78 -25.15 -15.34
C GLN A 268 8.45 -25.35 -14.60
N PRO A 269 8.33 -24.83 -13.36
CA PRO A 269 7.08 -24.90 -12.61
C PRO A 269 6.00 -24.03 -13.25
N ALA A 270 4.72 -24.38 -13.04
CA ALA A 270 3.61 -23.48 -13.29
C ALA A 270 3.32 -22.65 -12.04
N LEU A 271 3.30 -21.33 -12.19
CA LEU A 271 3.08 -20.38 -11.08
C LEU A 271 1.86 -19.49 -11.37
N LYS A 272 1.07 -19.19 -10.35
CA LYS A 272 -0.12 -18.36 -10.47
C LYS A 272 -0.27 -17.41 -9.29
N LEU A 273 -0.50 -16.14 -9.56
CA LEU A 273 -0.87 -15.17 -8.52
C LEU A 273 -2.36 -15.29 -8.19
N VAL A 274 -2.67 -15.23 -6.90
CA VAL A 274 -4.03 -15.33 -6.35
C VAL A 274 -4.22 -14.35 -5.20
N ASN A 275 -5.47 -14.14 -4.80
CA ASN A 275 -5.82 -13.53 -3.53
C ASN A 275 -6.12 -14.63 -2.53
N PHE A 276 -5.41 -14.65 -1.41
CA PHE A 276 -5.66 -15.61 -0.34
C PHE A 276 -6.79 -15.15 0.59
N SER A 277 -7.52 -16.12 1.11
CA SER A 277 -8.47 -15.96 2.20
C SER A 277 -7.94 -16.63 3.48
N SER A 278 -8.58 -16.38 4.60
CA SER A 278 -8.21 -17.01 5.89
C SER A 278 -8.30 -18.54 5.91
N LYS A 279 -8.95 -19.14 4.91
CA LYS A 279 -9.06 -20.60 4.76
C LYS A 279 -7.91 -21.22 4.00
N ASP A 280 -7.13 -20.40 3.30
CA ASP A 280 -6.01 -20.86 2.49
C ASP A 280 -4.78 -21.08 3.39
N LYS A 281 -3.87 -21.89 2.90
CA LYS A 281 -2.61 -22.22 3.55
C LYS A 281 -1.43 -21.67 2.73
N PRO A 282 -1.24 -20.35 2.73
CA PRO A 282 -0.31 -19.68 1.82
C PRO A 282 1.16 -19.98 2.08
N THR A 283 1.49 -20.63 3.20
CA THR A 283 2.87 -21.00 3.58
C THR A 283 3.17 -22.49 3.45
N GLU A 284 2.19 -23.32 3.05
CA GLU A 284 2.44 -24.75 2.79
C GLU A 284 3.40 -24.93 1.60
N THR A 285 4.28 -25.92 1.73
CA THR A 285 5.23 -26.26 0.66
C THR A 285 4.50 -26.88 -0.52
N ILE A 286 4.79 -26.39 -1.73
CA ILE A 286 4.41 -26.97 -3.00
C ILE A 286 5.71 -27.31 -3.74
N ASN A 287 5.92 -28.56 -4.12
CA ASN A 287 7.13 -28.96 -4.83
C ASN A 287 7.00 -28.71 -6.33
N ALA A 288 8.11 -28.65 -7.04
CA ALA A 288 8.12 -28.39 -8.48
C ALA A 288 7.30 -29.42 -9.28
N ILE A 289 7.31 -30.68 -8.88
CA ILE A 289 6.55 -31.73 -9.56
C ILE A 289 5.03 -31.58 -9.40
N ASP A 290 4.59 -31.00 -8.30
CA ASP A 290 3.16 -30.82 -8.00
C ASP A 290 2.53 -29.76 -8.92
N THR A 291 3.34 -28.88 -9.53
CA THR A 291 2.89 -27.83 -10.45
C THR A 291 2.53 -28.33 -11.85
N LYS A 292 2.76 -29.61 -12.12
CA LYS A 292 2.39 -30.24 -13.38
C LYS A 292 0.87 -30.25 -13.60
N ASP A 293 0.11 -30.58 -12.56
CA ASP A 293 -1.34 -30.75 -12.64
C ASP A 293 -2.10 -29.53 -12.10
N SER A 294 -1.44 -28.70 -11.28
CA SER A 294 -2.03 -27.49 -10.72
C SER A 294 -0.92 -26.47 -10.42
N PRO A 295 -1.02 -25.22 -10.92
CA PRO A 295 -0.03 -24.20 -10.65
C PRO A 295 0.17 -23.96 -9.16
N ALA A 296 1.42 -23.74 -8.73
CA ALA A 296 1.69 -23.24 -7.40
C ALA A 296 1.18 -21.80 -7.27
N THR A 297 0.49 -21.55 -6.19
CA THR A 297 -0.14 -20.25 -5.94
C THR A 297 0.62 -19.42 -4.94
N TYR A 298 0.67 -18.10 -5.14
CA TYR A 298 1.31 -17.17 -4.23
C TYR A 298 0.75 -15.75 -4.37
N GLY A 299 1.22 -14.83 -3.53
CA GLY A 299 0.93 -13.39 -3.58
C GLY A 299 -0.29 -12.98 -2.77
N ASN A 300 -0.75 -11.80 -3.01
CA ASN A 300 -2.09 -11.23 -2.88
C ASN A 300 -2.21 -10.31 -4.08
N LEU A 301 -2.71 -10.84 -5.16
CA LEU A 301 -2.71 -10.19 -6.47
C LEU A 301 -3.24 -8.75 -6.42
N GLN A 302 -4.33 -8.55 -5.68
CA GLN A 302 -4.93 -7.22 -5.53
C GLN A 302 -3.94 -6.22 -4.94
N THR A 303 -3.29 -6.57 -3.83
CA THR A 303 -2.29 -5.71 -3.18
C THR A 303 -1.08 -5.46 -4.09
N LEU A 304 -0.65 -6.47 -4.84
CA LEU A 304 0.49 -6.30 -5.76
C LEU A 304 0.19 -5.33 -6.90
N LEU A 305 -1.05 -5.33 -7.43
CA LEU A 305 -1.47 -4.35 -8.44
C LEU A 305 -1.48 -2.92 -7.88
N GLU A 306 -1.92 -2.74 -6.63
CA GLU A 306 -1.80 -1.44 -5.94
C GLU A 306 -0.34 -1.01 -5.78
N TRP A 307 0.51 -1.90 -5.31
CA TRP A 307 1.93 -1.62 -5.07
C TRP A 307 2.68 -1.20 -6.33
N ASN A 308 2.36 -1.84 -7.47
CA ASN A 308 2.94 -1.46 -8.75
C ASN A 308 2.63 -0.01 -9.19
N ILE A 309 1.51 0.54 -8.71
CA ILE A 309 1.13 1.93 -8.98
C ILE A 309 1.76 2.87 -7.93
N LEU A 310 1.76 2.45 -6.65
CA LEU A 310 2.23 3.27 -5.54
C LEU A 310 3.75 3.49 -5.56
N ASP A 311 4.48 2.47 -6.01
CA ASP A 311 5.94 2.49 -6.13
C ASP A 311 6.34 2.27 -7.60
N PRO A 312 6.41 3.36 -8.40
CA PRO A 312 6.72 3.29 -9.82
C PRO A 312 8.14 2.79 -10.08
N VAL A 313 8.35 2.22 -11.27
CA VAL A 313 9.67 1.77 -11.73
C VAL A 313 10.71 2.89 -11.61
N ASN A 314 11.82 2.57 -10.97
CA ASN A 314 12.95 3.46 -10.80
C ASN A 314 14.14 3.10 -11.71
N GLU A 315 15.15 3.96 -11.75
CA GLU A 315 16.33 3.78 -12.62
C GLU A 315 17.13 2.52 -12.27
N PHE A 316 17.18 2.16 -10.99
CA PHE A 316 17.88 0.94 -10.56
C PHE A 316 17.23 -0.31 -11.15
N GLU A 317 15.90 -0.40 -11.15
CA GLU A 317 15.17 -1.52 -11.75
C GLU A 317 15.41 -1.62 -13.27
N ILE A 318 15.35 -0.46 -13.97
CA ILE A 318 15.62 -0.39 -15.43
C ILE A 318 17.03 -0.90 -15.72
N HIS A 319 18.02 -0.37 -15.00
CA HIS A 319 19.41 -0.77 -15.18
C HIS A 319 19.63 -2.25 -14.86
N ARG A 320 19.06 -2.73 -13.77
CA ARG A 320 19.12 -4.14 -13.39
C ARG A 320 18.49 -5.05 -14.44
N ASN A 321 17.34 -4.67 -14.98
CA ASN A 321 16.67 -5.40 -16.07
C ASN A 321 17.55 -5.50 -17.31
N ASN A 322 18.24 -4.42 -17.66
CA ASN A 322 19.20 -4.41 -18.78
C ASN A 322 20.41 -5.33 -18.51
N LEU A 323 20.96 -5.32 -17.29
CA LEU A 323 22.07 -6.20 -16.92
C LEU A 323 21.68 -7.67 -16.93
N VAL A 324 20.50 -8.01 -16.40
CA VAL A 324 19.99 -9.40 -16.46
C VAL A 324 19.88 -9.85 -17.90
N TYR A 325 19.34 -9.00 -18.77
CA TYR A 325 19.21 -9.30 -20.21
C TYR A 325 20.56 -9.40 -20.93
N ASN A 326 21.42 -8.40 -20.79
CA ASN A 326 22.66 -8.31 -21.57
C ASN A 326 23.74 -9.29 -21.10
N ALA A 327 23.82 -9.55 -19.78
CA ALA A 327 24.98 -10.19 -19.19
C ALA A 327 24.71 -11.56 -18.53
N VAL A 328 23.45 -11.90 -18.18
CA VAL A 328 23.22 -13.00 -17.26
C VAL A 328 22.29 -14.07 -17.85
N GLN A 329 21.02 -13.73 -18.07
CA GLN A 329 20.05 -14.77 -18.46
C GLN A 329 19.27 -14.47 -19.74
N HIS A 330 19.59 -13.36 -20.42
CA HIS A 330 19.14 -13.01 -21.78
C HIS A 330 17.62 -12.89 -21.94
N ASN A 331 16.90 -12.58 -20.84
CA ASN A 331 15.50 -12.23 -20.89
C ASN A 331 15.22 -11.01 -20.03
N ARG A 332 14.05 -10.39 -20.23
CA ARG A 332 13.64 -9.15 -19.58
C ARG A 332 12.44 -9.37 -18.69
N ASN A 333 12.32 -8.54 -17.66
CA ASN A 333 11.07 -8.40 -16.90
C ASN A 333 10.16 -7.39 -17.63
N PRO A 334 9.05 -7.85 -18.25
CA PRO A 334 8.17 -6.99 -19.01
C PRO A 334 7.43 -5.96 -18.15
N PHE A 335 7.27 -6.20 -16.86
CA PHE A 335 6.58 -5.31 -15.94
C PHE A 335 7.48 -4.17 -15.41
N ILE A 336 8.79 -4.23 -15.71
CA ILE A 336 9.70 -3.09 -15.58
C ILE A 336 9.67 -2.26 -16.87
N ASP A 337 9.65 -2.92 -18.04
CA ASP A 337 9.60 -2.24 -19.34
C ASP A 337 8.26 -1.55 -19.61
N TYR A 338 7.16 -2.20 -19.22
CA TYR A 338 5.77 -1.75 -19.36
C TYR A 338 4.99 -2.07 -18.07
N PRO A 339 5.10 -1.25 -17.02
CA PRO A 339 4.43 -1.52 -15.73
C PRO A 339 2.91 -1.69 -15.85
N SER A 340 2.29 -0.99 -16.79
CA SER A 340 0.86 -1.08 -17.11
C SER A 340 0.42 -2.45 -17.67
N TRP A 341 1.34 -3.28 -18.14
CA TRP A 341 1.03 -4.64 -18.58
C TRP A 341 0.61 -5.56 -17.43
N ALA A 342 0.84 -5.18 -16.19
CA ALA A 342 0.24 -5.85 -15.05
C ALA A 342 -1.29 -5.88 -15.14
N ASP A 343 -1.91 -4.77 -15.59
CA ASP A 343 -3.36 -4.69 -15.81
C ASP A 343 -3.82 -5.50 -17.04
N VAL A 344 -2.97 -5.68 -18.03
CA VAL A 344 -3.25 -6.55 -19.18
C VAL A 344 -3.19 -8.03 -18.78
N ALA A 345 -2.19 -8.39 -17.98
CA ALA A 345 -1.95 -9.77 -17.55
C ALA A 345 -2.95 -10.22 -16.47
N PHE A 346 -3.22 -9.37 -15.50
CA PHE A 346 -3.91 -9.73 -14.27
C PHE A 346 -5.16 -8.87 -13.98
N GLY A 347 -5.32 -7.78 -14.72
CA GLY A 347 -6.44 -6.86 -14.61
C GLY A 347 -7.43 -6.98 -15.77
N ASN A 348 -7.96 -5.83 -16.21
CA ASN A 348 -9.00 -5.79 -17.24
C ASN A 348 -8.63 -4.95 -18.48
N LYS A 349 -7.42 -4.42 -18.56
CA LYS A 349 -6.94 -3.70 -19.74
C LYS A 349 -6.61 -4.67 -20.86
N THR A 350 -6.64 -4.18 -22.09
CA THR A 350 -6.20 -4.92 -23.26
C THR A 350 -4.89 -4.35 -23.79
N LEU A 351 -4.10 -5.20 -24.42
CA LEU A 351 -2.85 -4.80 -25.07
C LEU A 351 -3.13 -3.86 -26.24
N ASP A 352 -2.43 -2.73 -26.29
CA ASP A 352 -2.41 -1.81 -27.46
C ASP A 352 -1.04 -1.12 -27.58
N LEU A 353 -0.15 -1.71 -28.37
CA LEU A 353 1.20 -1.18 -28.59
C LEU A 353 1.25 0.11 -29.45
N ASN A 354 0.12 0.62 -29.94
CA ASN A 354 0.04 1.95 -30.56
C ASN A 354 -0.05 3.07 -29.50
N GLN A 355 -0.39 2.72 -28.26
CA GLN A 355 -0.35 3.65 -27.13
C GLN A 355 1.04 3.66 -26.48
N GLU A 356 1.45 4.79 -25.95
CA GLU A 356 2.79 4.96 -25.35
C GLU A 356 3.07 3.96 -24.21
N ASN A 357 2.06 3.70 -23.38
CA ASN A 357 2.13 2.76 -22.26
C ASN A 357 1.70 1.33 -22.62
N GLY A 358 1.41 1.05 -23.89
CA GLY A 358 1.09 -0.29 -24.40
C GLY A 358 -0.30 -0.83 -24.01
N VAL A 359 -1.21 0.01 -23.49
CA VAL A 359 -2.56 -0.39 -23.05
C VAL A 359 -3.64 0.53 -23.59
N SER A 360 -4.87 0.02 -23.68
CA SER A 360 -6.01 0.81 -24.13
C SER A 360 -6.33 1.98 -23.18
N THR A 361 -6.80 3.10 -23.75
CA THR A 361 -7.07 4.35 -23.01
C THR A 361 -8.46 4.48 -22.41
N ASN A 362 -9.40 3.62 -22.80
CA ASN A 362 -10.78 3.64 -22.30
C ASN A 362 -10.87 2.88 -20.97
N ASP A 363 -10.42 3.51 -19.91
CA ASP A 363 -10.38 2.89 -18.60
C ASP A 363 -11.67 3.16 -17.81
N PRO A 364 -12.30 2.11 -17.26
CA PRO A 364 -13.28 2.28 -16.21
C PRO A 364 -12.67 2.97 -15.00
N TYR A 365 -13.47 3.69 -14.22
CA TYR A 365 -13.02 4.39 -13.02
C TYR A 365 -14.11 4.44 -11.95
N ILE A 366 -13.73 4.78 -10.72
CA ILE A 366 -14.67 5.07 -9.64
C ILE A 366 -14.57 6.52 -9.20
N LEU A 367 -15.69 7.08 -8.75
CA LEU A 367 -15.76 8.36 -8.08
C LEU A 367 -16.39 8.19 -6.71
N SER A 368 -15.78 8.80 -5.69
CA SER A 368 -16.37 8.91 -4.36
C SER A 368 -17.03 10.28 -4.19
N HIS A 369 -18.16 10.29 -3.51
CA HIS A 369 -18.88 11.52 -3.19
C HIS A 369 -19.01 11.62 -1.68
N ASP A 370 -18.60 12.77 -1.15
CA ASP A 370 -18.89 13.13 0.23
C ASP A 370 -20.40 13.43 0.36
N SER A 371 -20.96 13.03 1.48
CA SER A 371 -22.33 13.34 1.87
C SER A 371 -22.56 14.82 2.20
N ASN A 372 -21.58 15.72 2.01
CA ASN A 372 -21.55 17.10 2.52
C ASN A 372 -21.72 17.18 4.04
N ARG A 373 -21.38 16.14 4.75
CA ARG A 373 -21.40 16.05 6.20
C ARG A 373 -20.24 16.85 6.79
N LYS A 374 -20.52 17.61 7.85
CA LYS A 374 -19.46 18.20 8.69
C LYS A 374 -18.95 17.13 9.65
N TYR A 375 -17.65 16.98 9.70
CA TYR A 375 -16.98 16.04 10.58
C TYR A 375 -16.36 16.76 11.76
N TYR A 376 -16.53 16.18 12.94
CA TYR A 376 -16.00 16.71 14.19
C TYR A 376 -15.13 15.68 14.90
N LEU A 377 -14.23 16.19 15.74
CA LEU A 377 -13.40 15.35 16.61
C LEU A 377 -14.29 14.40 17.43
N ASN A 378 -13.98 13.12 17.41
CA ASN A 378 -14.72 12.01 17.99
C ASN A 378 -15.98 11.55 17.23
N ASP A 379 -16.28 12.12 16.08
CA ASP A 379 -17.28 11.52 15.20
C ASP A 379 -16.85 10.12 14.75
N VAL A 380 -17.85 9.29 14.49
CA VAL A 380 -17.66 7.96 13.92
C VAL A 380 -18.09 7.99 12.46
N ILE A 381 -17.20 7.51 11.57
CA ILE A 381 -17.47 7.35 10.15
C ILE A 381 -17.61 5.86 9.80
N LYS A 382 -18.45 5.57 8.82
CA LYS A 382 -18.76 4.22 8.33
C LYS A 382 -18.74 4.22 6.80
N PRO A 383 -18.51 3.07 6.16
CA PRO A 383 -18.61 2.96 4.70
C PRO A 383 -19.93 3.51 4.13
N SER A 384 -21.05 3.27 4.81
CA SER A 384 -22.39 3.74 4.42
C SER A 384 -22.59 5.26 4.49
N ASP A 385 -21.67 6.02 5.10
CA ASP A 385 -21.72 7.49 5.11
C ASP A 385 -21.29 8.11 3.78
N PHE A 386 -20.73 7.31 2.86
CA PHE A 386 -20.18 7.73 1.58
C PHE A 386 -20.92 7.07 0.42
N LYS A 387 -20.92 7.77 -0.72
CA LYS A 387 -21.41 7.23 -1.99
C LYS A 387 -20.24 6.98 -2.93
N LEU A 388 -20.29 5.87 -3.63
CA LEU A 388 -19.28 5.46 -4.57
C LEU A 388 -19.94 5.06 -5.89
N ASP A 389 -19.50 5.65 -7.00
CA ASP A 389 -20.00 5.37 -8.33
C ASP A 389 -18.91 4.73 -9.19
N TYR A 390 -19.23 3.64 -9.86
CA TYR A 390 -18.39 3.01 -10.88
C TYR A 390 -18.87 3.42 -12.28
N TYR A 391 -17.92 3.78 -13.12
CA TYR A 391 -18.14 4.06 -14.54
C TYR A 391 -17.40 3.03 -15.37
N ASP A 392 -18.11 2.32 -16.24
CA ASP A 392 -17.50 1.37 -17.17
C ASP A 392 -16.79 2.08 -18.35
N SER A 393 -16.10 1.31 -19.20
CA SER A 393 -15.40 1.81 -20.38
C SER A 393 -16.32 2.51 -21.42
N LYS A 394 -17.64 2.36 -21.29
CA LYS A 394 -18.64 3.02 -22.12
C LYS A 394 -19.23 4.27 -21.46
N GLY A 395 -18.81 4.57 -20.21
CA GLY A 395 -19.34 5.67 -19.41
C GLY A 395 -20.65 5.36 -18.69
N ASN A 396 -21.11 4.09 -18.68
CA ASN A 396 -22.30 3.71 -17.93
C ASN A 396 -21.99 3.73 -16.43
N LYS A 397 -22.86 4.40 -15.68
CA LYS A 397 -22.73 4.56 -14.23
C LYS A 397 -23.42 3.42 -13.48
N THR A 398 -22.76 2.92 -12.44
CA THR A 398 -23.34 1.98 -11.45
C THR A 398 -23.01 2.49 -10.05
N GLU A 399 -24.01 2.72 -9.22
CA GLU A 399 -23.79 3.02 -7.78
C GLU A 399 -23.35 1.77 -7.06
N LEU A 400 -22.26 1.86 -6.29
CA LEU A 400 -21.69 0.72 -5.58
C LEU A 400 -22.20 0.66 -4.14
N ASP A 401 -22.50 -0.56 -3.69
CA ASP A 401 -22.75 -0.82 -2.28
C ASP A 401 -21.43 -0.78 -1.52
N THR A 402 -21.23 0.27 -0.72
CA THR A 402 -20.01 0.49 0.09
C THR A 402 -19.87 -0.53 1.23
N SER A 403 -20.90 -1.32 1.55
CA SER A 403 -20.85 -2.45 2.48
C SER A 403 -20.43 -3.76 1.82
N SER A 404 -20.32 -3.79 0.49
CA SER A 404 -19.89 -4.96 -0.27
C SER A 404 -18.45 -5.36 0.06
N THR A 405 -18.19 -6.67 0.06
CA THR A 405 -16.83 -7.22 0.23
C THR A 405 -15.86 -6.82 -0.89
N PHE A 406 -16.38 -6.34 -2.02
CA PHE A 406 -15.59 -5.84 -3.15
C PHE A 406 -15.20 -4.37 -3.02
N VAL A 407 -15.77 -3.66 -2.05
CA VAL A 407 -15.44 -2.27 -1.74
C VAL A 407 -14.72 -2.23 -0.40
N LYS A 408 -13.60 -1.51 -0.35
CA LYS A 408 -12.86 -1.28 0.89
C LYS A 408 -12.70 0.20 1.12
N MET A 409 -12.74 0.61 2.38
CA MET A 409 -12.59 1.98 2.82
C MET A 409 -11.40 2.10 3.77
N PHE A 410 -10.58 3.11 3.58
CA PHE A 410 -9.42 3.38 4.42
C PHE A 410 -9.43 4.84 4.86
N TYR A 411 -9.07 5.08 6.12
CA TYR A 411 -8.68 6.40 6.59
C TYR A 411 -7.18 6.59 6.31
N VAL A 412 -6.83 7.68 5.64
CA VAL A 412 -5.44 8.02 5.32
C VAL A 412 -5.04 9.20 6.17
N ASP A 413 -4.05 9.01 7.04
CA ASP A 413 -3.57 10.06 7.93
C ASP A 413 -2.60 11.03 7.25
N GLU A 414 -2.11 12.02 8.00
CA GLU A 414 -1.17 13.05 7.52
C GLU A 414 0.20 12.47 7.10
N GLU A 415 0.54 11.27 7.55
CA GLU A 415 1.77 10.55 7.25
C GLU A 415 1.55 9.53 6.13
N ASN A 416 0.39 9.56 5.45
CA ASN A 416 -0.07 8.61 4.44
C ASN A 416 -0.21 7.16 4.93
N ASN A 417 -0.34 6.93 6.26
CA ASN A 417 -0.70 5.60 6.73
C ASN A 417 -2.16 5.31 6.44
N GLU A 418 -2.44 4.13 5.90
CA GLU A 418 -3.77 3.66 5.58
C GLU A 418 -4.31 2.78 6.72
N ILE A 419 -5.44 3.17 7.30
CA ILE A 419 -6.13 2.42 8.33
C ILE A 419 -7.42 1.86 7.73
N PHE A 420 -7.50 0.55 7.58
CA PHE A 420 -8.68 -0.11 7.03
C PHE A 420 -9.90 0.06 7.94
N ILE A 421 -11.01 0.54 7.36
CA ILE A 421 -12.28 0.71 8.04
C ILE A 421 -13.25 -0.38 7.58
N LYS A 422 -13.40 -1.40 8.40
CA LYS A 422 -14.33 -2.49 8.10
C LYS A 422 -15.77 -2.09 8.39
N ASP A 423 -16.03 -1.65 9.61
CA ASP A 423 -17.38 -1.33 10.10
C ASP A 423 -17.51 0.15 10.46
N GLU A 424 -16.59 0.65 11.29
CA GLU A 424 -16.59 2.05 11.74
C GLU A 424 -15.19 2.51 12.16
N TYR A 425 -14.95 3.82 12.08
CA TYR A 425 -13.72 4.46 12.54
C TYR A 425 -14.02 5.76 13.28
N LYS A 426 -13.41 5.94 14.46
CA LYS A 426 -13.55 7.14 15.26
C LYS A 426 -12.47 8.15 14.91
N LEU A 427 -12.88 9.34 14.47
CA LEU A 427 -11.98 10.44 14.15
C LEU A 427 -11.32 10.99 15.42
N SER A 428 -10.02 10.79 15.56
CA SER A 428 -9.25 11.08 16.79
C SER A 428 -8.40 12.35 16.70
N LYS A 429 -8.30 12.97 15.52
CA LYS A 429 -7.50 14.18 15.28
C LYS A 429 -8.30 15.21 14.49
N VAL A 430 -7.97 16.49 14.71
CA VAL A 430 -8.47 17.63 13.93
C VAL A 430 -7.52 17.87 12.76
N GLY A 431 -8.04 18.17 11.58
CA GLY A 431 -7.23 18.42 10.38
C GLY A 431 -7.94 18.01 9.10
N SER A 432 -7.21 18.04 8.01
CA SER A 432 -7.67 17.57 6.70
C SER A 432 -7.11 16.16 6.45
N PHE A 433 -8.00 15.22 6.16
CA PHE A 433 -7.67 13.81 5.95
C PHE A 433 -8.29 13.31 4.66
N LYS A 434 -7.81 12.17 4.17
CA LYS A 434 -8.38 11.50 3.00
C LYS A 434 -9.05 10.20 3.41
N ILE A 435 -10.17 9.93 2.80
CA ILE A 435 -10.79 8.60 2.79
C ILE A 435 -10.49 7.99 1.43
N LYS A 436 -9.80 6.87 1.42
CA LYS A 436 -9.52 6.09 0.22
C LYS A 436 -10.56 4.99 0.08
N PHE A 437 -11.09 4.83 -1.12
CA PHE A 437 -11.92 3.70 -1.50
C PHE A 437 -11.21 2.87 -2.54
N THR A 438 -11.31 1.55 -2.40
CA THR A 438 -10.92 0.64 -3.47
C THR A 438 -12.11 -0.24 -3.83
N TYR A 439 -12.29 -0.49 -5.12
CA TYR A 439 -13.32 -1.38 -5.65
C TYR A 439 -12.66 -2.43 -6.52
N PHE A 440 -12.84 -3.68 -6.18
CA PHE A 440 -12.31 -4.82 -6.93
C PHE A 440 -13.37 -5.40 -7.87
N LYS A 441 -13.07 -5.36 -9.16
CA LYS A 441 -13.93 -5.92 -10.20
C LYS A 441 -13.07 -6.43 -11.36
N ASP A 442 -13.38 -7.62 -11.84
CA ASP A 442 -12.74 -8.23 -13.02
C ASP A 442 -11.19 -8.24 -12.93
N ASN A 443 -10.64 -8.54 -11.74
CA ASN A 443 -9.22 -8.48 -11.39
C ASN A 443 -8.57 -7.09 -11.49
N VAL A 444 -9.35 -6.02 -11.50
CA VAL A 444 -8.86 -4.63 -11.46
C VAL A 444 -9.25 -4.00 -10.13
N ILE A 445 -8.34 -3.19 -9.57
CA ILE A 445 -8.63 -2.32 -8.45
C ILE A 445 -8.81 -0.91 -8.97
N TYR A 446 -9.99 -0.38 -8.72
CA TYR A 446 -10.31 1.01 -8.95
C TYR A 446 -10.15 1.76 -7.64
N THR A 447 -9.53 2.93 -7.65
CA THR A 447 -9.29 3.73 -6.45
C THR A 447 -9.91 5.11 -6.59
N ALA A 448 -10.57 5.57 -5.53
CA ALA A 448 -11.05 6.94 -5.40
C ALA A 448 -10.71 7.50 -4.02
N TYR A 449 -10.62 8.83 -3.94
CA TYR A 449 -10.36 9.54 -2.69
C TYR A 449 -11.44 10.56 -2.44
N CYS A 450 -11.78 10.75 -1.16
CA CYS A 450 -12.66 11.79 -0.66
C CYS A 450 -11.92 12.56 0.44
N ASP A 451 -11.79 13.87 0.30
CA ASP A 451 -11.19 14.71 1.33
C ASP A 451 -12.25 15.02 2.39
N ILE A 452 -11.88 14.87 3.67
CA ILE A 452 -12.70 15.26 4.81
C ILE A 452 -11.95 16.26 5.68
N GLU A 453 -12.68 17.25 6.22
CA GLU A 453 -12.14 18.21 7.19
C GLU A 453 -12.75 17.95 8.56
N VAL A 454 -11.93 17.57 9.51
CA VAL A 454 -12.34 17.30 10.92
C VAL A 454 -12.08 18.54 11.77
N LYS A 455 -13.12 19.05 12.42
CA LYS A 455 -13.06 20.27 13.26
C LYS A 455 -13.33 19.97 14.72
N GLU A 456 -12.88 20.84 15.60
CA GLU A 456 -13.41 20.85 16.96
C GLU A 456 -14.79 21.53 16.99
N LEU A 457 -15.70 20.97 17.77
CA LEU A 457 -16.96 21.65 18.10
C LEU A 457 -16.66 22.96 18.82
N ASN A 458 -17.20 24.07 18.32
CA ASN A 458 -17.16 25.33 19.08
C ASN A 458 -18.05 25.26 20.32
N PHE A 459 -17.95 26.25 21.21
CA PHE A 459 -18.70 26.24 22.48
C PHE A 459 -20.21 26.10 22.30
N LYS A 460 -20.78 26.78 21.28
CA LYS A 460 -22.22 26.72 20.99
C LYS A 460 -22.63 25.33 20.50
N GLU A 461 -21.84 24.73 19.63
CA GLU A 461 -22.07 23.40 19.12
C GLU A 461 -21.90 22.33 20.20
N LYS A 462 -20.89 22.47 21.09
CA LYS A 462 -20.72 21.62 22.29
C LYS A 462 -21.93 21.67 23.20
N ALA A 463 -22.46 22.88 23.46
CA ALA A 463 -23.64 23.08 24.28
C ALA A 463 -24.91 22.48 23.64
N LEU A 464 -25.07 22.63 22.32
CA LEU A 464 -26.21 22.07 21.59
C LEU A 464 -26.14 20.53 21.57
N ASN A 465 -24.98 19.96 21.29
CA ASN A 465 -24.77 18.51 21.30
C ASN A 465 -25.02 17.92 22.69
N PHE A 466 -24.51 18.56 23.74
CA PHE A 466 -24.80 18.18 25.14
C PHE A 466 -26.31 18.21 25.45
N TYR A 467 -27.00 19.26 24.99
CA TYR A 467 -28.45 19.37 25.16
C TYR A 467 -29.20 18.23 24.45
N GLU A 468 -28.91 17.99 23.20
CA GLU A 468 -29.59 16.93 22.43
C GLU A 468 -29.33 15.53 22.99
N GLN A 469 -28.09 15.22 23.39
CA GLN A 469 -27.73 13.94 24.01
C GLN A 469 -28.39 13.71 25.36
N ASN A 470 -28.63 14.81 26.13
CA ASN A 470 -29.15 14.74 27.48
C ASN A 470 -30.58 15.28 27.60
N LYS A 471 -31.26 15.54 26.50
CA LYS A 471 -32.58 16.20 26.44
C LYS A 471 -33.61 15.58 27.36
N ILE A 472 -33.70 14.28 27.44
CA ILE A 472 -34.64 13.53 28.30
C ILE A 472 -34.28 13.75 29.77
N ILE A 473 -33.00 13.68 30.15
CA ILE A 473 -32.52 13.87 31.51
C ILE A 473 -32.76 15.31 31.96
N ILE A 474 -32.50 16.29 31.08
CA ILE A 474 -32.72 17.71 31.34
C ILE A 474 -34.21 18.00 31.57
N LEU A 475 -35.09 17.43 30.72
CA LEU A 475 -36.54 17.59 30.86
C LEU A 475 -37.07 16.95 32.15
N ILE A 476 -36.60 15.76 32.51
CA ILE A 476 -36.95 15.10 33.79
C ILE A 476 -36.48 15.95 34.96
N SER A 477 -35.23 16.41 34.95
CA SER A 477 -34.66 17.24 36.04
C SER A 477 -35.41 18.57 36.22
N ALA A 478 -35.77 19.23 35.11
CA ALA A 478 -36.57 20.45 35.14
C ALA A 478 -37.97 20.19 35.72
N SER A 479 -38.60 19.07 35.34
CA SER A 479 -39.92 18.67 35.85
C SER A 479 -39.90 18.38 37.35
N VAL A 480 -38.87 17.70 37.84
CA VAL A 480 -38.65 17.43 39.27
C VAL A 480 -38.43 18.74 40.03
N LEU A 481 -37.61 19.65 39.49
CA LEU A 481 -37.38 20.96 40.11
C LEU A 481 -38.67 21.79 40.24
N ILE A 482 -39.49 21.83 39.20
CA ILE A 482 -40.81 22.50 39.22
C ILE A 482 -41.71 21.87 40.31
N LEU A 483 -41.74 20.54 40.38
CA LEU A 483 -42.52 19.84 41.41
C LEU A 483 -42.07 20.22 42.84
N VAL A 484 -40.75 20.24 43.08
CA VAL A 484 -40.18 20.66 44.37
C VAL A 484 -40.56 22.10 44.70
N ILE A 485 -40.47 23.02 43.74
CA ILE A 485 -40.88 24.42 43.92
C ILE A 485 -42.37 24.50 44.30
N VAL A 486 -43.25 23.77 43.60
CA VAL A 486 -44.69 23.75 43.90
C VAL A 486 -44.95 23.21 45.31
N ILE A 487 -44.26 22.15 45.73
CA ILE A 487 -44.36 21.58 47.07
C ILE A 487 -43.93 22.61 48.11
N VAL A 488 -42.77 23.27 47.91
CA VAL A 488 -42.28 24.31 48.85
C VAL A 488 -43.24 25.48 48.95
N LEU A 489 -43.74 26.00 47.84
CA LEU A 489 -44.73 27.07 47.82
C LEU A 489 -46.04 26.70 48.56
N THR A 490 -46.50 25.44 48.37
CA THR A 490 -47.68 24.90 49.04
C THR A 490 -47.47 24.79 50.55
N LEU A 491 -46.32 24.37 51.03
CA LEU A 491 -45.94 24.29 52.43
C LEU A 491 -45.85 25.69 53.07
N ILE A 492 -45.26 26.67 52.37
CA ILE A 492 -45.21 28.07 52.82
C ILE A 492 -46.62 28.62 52.95
N LYS A 493 -47.52 28.40 51.99
CA LYS A 493 -48.91 28.84 52.04
C LYS A 493 -49.66 28.19 53.19
N LYS A 494 -49.44 26.89 53.45
CA LYS A 494 -50.03 26.14 54.57
C LYS A 494 -49.56 26.66 55.94
N ASN A 495 -48.26 27.01 56.05
CA ASN A 495 -47.69 27.60 57.25
C ASN A 495 -48.17 29.03 57.49
N LYS A 496 -48.37 29.87 56.48
CA LYS A 496 -49.01 31.21 56.62
C LYS A 496 -50.44 31.07 57.05
N HIS A 497 -51.17 30.08 56.54
CA HIS A 497 -52.56 29.84 56.99
C HIS A 497 -52.64 29.35 58.43
N LYS A 498 -51.72 28.51 58.92
CA LYS A 498 -51.64 28.09 60.32
C LYS A 498 -51.31 29.26 61.25
N LYS A 499 -50.34 30.13 60.90
CA LYS A 499 -50.02 31.35 61.70
C LYS A 499 -51.19 32.36 61.72
N GLY A 500 -51.95 32.53 60.64
CA GLY A 500 -53.11 33.39 60.59
C GLY A 500 -54.28 32.86 61.44
N LYS A 501 -54.47 31.56 61.59
CA LYS A 501 -55.46 30.95 62.48
C LYS A 501 -55.04 31.02 63.97
N GLN A 502 -53.75 30.95 64.27
CA GLN A 502 -53.26 31.11 65.65
C GLN A 502 -53.40 32.54 66.16
N ASN A 503 -53.13 33.56 65.34
CA ASN A 503 -53.32 34.96 65.68
C ASN A 503 -54.81 35.36 65.87
N LYS A 504 -55.75 34.66 65.13
CA LYS A 504 -57.20 34.89 65.37
C LYS A 504 -57.72 34.23 66.65
N LYS A 505 -57.08 33.19 67.20
CA LYS A 505 -57.47 32.59 68.49
C LYS A 505 -57.01 33.36 69.68
N ASN A 506 -56.00 34.21 69.61
CA ASN A 506 -55.47 35.01 70.73
C ASN A 506 -56.07 36.42 70.84
N SER A 507 -57.04 36.75 69.96
CA SER A 507 -57.71 38.07 69.94
C SER A 507 -59.15 38.04 70.45
N THR A 508 -59.52 37.10 71.32
CA THR A 508 -60.82 37.12 71.96
C THR A 508 -60.80 38.08 73.20
N PRO A 509 -61.65 39.12 73.28
CA PRO A 509 -61.61 40.08 74.37
C PRO A 509 -62.05 39.43 75.66
N LYS A 510 -61.28 39.63 76.76
CA LYS A 510 -61.71 39.34 78.14
C LYS A 510 -62.84 40.27 78.48
N ARG A 511 -64.08 39.78 78.69
CA ARG A 511 -65.15 40.48 79.29
C ARG A 511 -64.77 40.79 80.76
N LYS A 512 -64.72 42.08 81.14
CA LYS A 512 -64.67 42.53 82.50
C LYS A 512 -66.05 42.32 83.18
N LYS A 513 -66.03 41.76 84.40
CA LYS A 513 -66.95 42.05 85.45
C LYS A 513 -66.36 43.09 86.36
#